data_669f268b8689eb12cbf8a4b6e1f22c76
#
_entry.id   669f268b8689eb12cbf8a4b6e1f22c76
#
_cell.length_a   1.000
_cell.length_b   1.000
_cell.length_c   1.000
_cell.angle_alpha   90.00
_cell.angle_beta   90.00
_cell.angle_gamma   90.00
#
_symmetry.space_group_name_H-M   'P 1'
#
loop_
_entity.id
_entity.type
_entity.pdbx_description
1 polymer ?
#
loop_
_entity_poly.entity_id
_entity_poly.type
_entity_poly.pdbx_seq_one_letter_code
_entity_poly.pdbx_strand_id
1 'polypeptide(L)'
;MATLVGADREVAFTPAEMVPPSEWVVEEVGHGYQMTGENVTSTPAPPAAESVHDLGTGDVDDIFALFELARPGPFERRTIAFGDYRGIRHDGMLVAIAGTRMRFDGWTEISALATHPSFRGRGFGAYLLLDIAARIRCRGQQPFLHVAAENPAIGLYQKLGFHIRRETCFTFLRSPAA
;
A
#
# COMPACT_ATOMS: atom_id res chain seq x y z
N MET A 1 -13.74 -8.69 -18.98
CA MET A 1 -13.39 -7.97 -17.74
C MET A 1 -14.53 -8.01 -16.72
N ALA A 2 -15.77 -7.66 -17.06
CA ALA A 2 -16.92 -7.76 -16.15
C ALA A 2 -17.11 -9.14 -15.51
N THR A 3 -16.87 -10.22 -16.25
CA THR A 3 -16.97 -11.60 -15.74
C THR A 3 -15.97 -11.92 -14.62
N LEU A 4 -14.82 -11.24 -14.57
CA LEU A 4 -13.80 -11.43 -13.53
C LEU A 4 -14.07 -10.58 -12.29
N VAL A 5 -14.64 -9.39 -12.50
CA VAL A 5 -14.86 -8.41 -11.43
C VAL A 5 -16.19 -8.65 -10.71
N GLY A 6 -17.21 -9.12 -11.44
CA GLY A 6 -18.59 -9.21 -10.97
C GLY A 6 -19.37 -7.91 -11.24
N ALA A 7 -20.67 -7.93 -10.94
CA ALA A 7 -21.55 -6.80 -11.15
C ALA A 7 -21.45 -5.80 -10.00
N ASP A 8 -21.63 -4.51 -10.30
CA ASP A 8 -21.65 -3.40 -9.34
C ASP A 8 -20.43 -3.38 -8.39
N ARG A 9 -19.23 -3.56 -8.96
CA ARG A 9 -17.97 -3.57 -8.21
C ARG A 9 -17.08 -2.41 -8.62
N GLU A 10 -16.47 -1.79 -7.62
CA GLU A 10 -15.40 -0.81 -7.83
C GLU A 10 -14.08 -1.52 -8.15
N VAL A 11 -13.37 -0.98 -9.14
CA VAL A 11 -12.02 -1.45 -9.53
C VAL A 11 -11.11 -0.25 -9.72
N ALA A 12 -9.94 -0.29 -9.11
CA ALA A 12 -8.91 0.71 -9.30
C ALA A 12 -7.91 0.27 -10.36
N PHE A 13 -7.61 1.15 -11.30
CA PHE A 13 -6.57 0.98 -12.31
C PHE A 13 -5.44 1.98 -12.10
N THR A 14 -4.22 1.50 -12.25
CA THR A 14 -2.97 2.28 -12.19
C THR A 14 -1.98 1.65 -13.17
N PRO A 15 -1.27 2.35 -13.98
CA PRO A 15 -1.31 3.76 -14.32
C PRO A 15 -1.85 3.89 -15.73
N ALA A 16 -2.84 4.59 -16.04
CA ALA A 16 -3.01 5.13 -17.39
C ALA A 16 -4.31 5.88 -17.54
N GLU A 17 -4.32 6.83 -18.42
CA GLU A 17 -5.53 7.19 -19.14
C GLU A 17 -6.09 5.92 -19.77
N MET A 18 -7.14 5.40 -19.20
CA MET A 18 -7.82 4.22 -19.66
C MET A 18 -9.13 4.64 -20.32
N VAL A 19 -9.35 4.19 -21.53
CA VAL A 19 -10.68 4.25 -22.12
C VAL A 19 -11.48 3.08 -21.53
N PRO A 20 -12.42 3.34 -20.62
CA PRO A 20 -13.18 2.27 -19.99
C PRO A 20 -14.08 1.59 -21.04
N PRO A 21 -14.47 0.32 -20.85
CA PRO A 21 -15.53 -0.28 -21.63
C PRO A 21 -16.80 0.58 -21.56
N SER A 22 -17.60 0.62 -22.62
CA SER A 22 -18.74 1.53 -22.78
C SER A 22 -19.81 1.45 -21.68
N GLU A 23 -19.86 0.31 -20.98
CA GLU A 23 -20.86 0.06 -19.93
C GLU A 23 -20.33 0.34 -18.51
N TRP A 24 -19.05 0.73 -18.39
CA TRP A 24 -18.43 1.01 -17.09
C TRP A 24 -18.51 2.49 -16.77
N VAL A 25 -18.74 2.81 -15.49
CA VAL A 25 -18.80 4.19 -15.02
C VAL A 25 -17.45 4.57 -14.44
N VAL A 26 -16.88 5.70 -14.90
CA VAL A 26 -15.73 6.33 -14.25
C VAL A 26 -16.25 7.08 -13.03
N GLU A 27 -15.87 6.65 -11.85
CA GLU A 27 -16.28 7.28 -10.58
C GLU A 27 -15.31 8.39 -10.17
N GLU A 28 -14.02 8.13 -10.30
CA GLU A 28 -12.98 9.06 -9.90
C GLU A 28 -11.73 8.90 -10.76
N VAL A 29 -11.06 10.01 -11.03
CA VAL A 29 -9.70 10.05 -11.58
C VAL A 29 -8.83 10.87 -10.65
N GLY A 30 -7.95 10.20 -9.92
CA GLY A 30 -6.98 10.82 -9.04
C GLY A 30 -5.60 10.93 -9.71
N HIS A 31 -4.83 11.92 -9.30
CA HIS A 31 -3.43 12.09 -9.71
C HIS A 31 -2.49 11.65 -8.59
N GLY A 32 -1.30 11.19 -8.97
CA GLY A 32 -0.30 10.76 -8.02
C GLY A 32 1.05 10.50 -8.64
N TYR A 33 1.87 9.80 -7.89
CA TYR A 33 3.24 9.50 -8.28
C TYR A 33 3.52 8.01 -8.14
N GLN A 34 4.30 7.48 -9.07
CA GLN A 34 5.06 6.26 -8.87
C GLN A 34 6.44 6.66 -8.33
N MET A 35 6.78 6.14 -7.16
CA MET A 35 8.08 6.38 -6.55
C MET A 35 8.88 5.09 -6.48
N THR A 36 10.19 5.16 -6.71
CA THR A 36 11.10 4.01 -6.65
C THR A 36 12.13 4.17 -5.55
N GLY A 37 12.53 3.04 -4.93
CA GLY A 37 13.39 3.01 -3.76
C GLY A 37 14.75 2.36 -4.02
N GLU A 38 15.32 2.54 -5.21
CA GLU A 38 16.66 1.99 -5.58
C GLU A 38 17.75 2.47 -4.63
N ASN A 39 17.62 3.68 -4.09
CA ASN A 39 18.56 4.30 -3.16
C ASN A 39 18.26 4.03 -1.68
N VAL A 40 17.21 3.28 -1.38
CA VAL A 40 16.89 2.89 0.00
C VAL A 40 17.87 1.84 0.47
N THR A 41 18.85 2.23 1.27
CA THR A 41 19.91 1.32 1.77
C THR A 41 19.80 1.04 3.26
N SER A 42 19.04 1.84 4.00
CA SER A 42 18.92 1.72 5.45
C SER A 42 18.10 0.50 5.86
N THR A 43 18.59 -0.19 6.89
CA THR A 43 17.81 -1.20 7.60
C THR A 43 17.47 -0.60 8.97
N PRO A 44 16.20 -0.39 9.27
CA PRO A 44 15.82 0.25 10.52
C PRO A 44 16.01 -0.69 11.71
N ALA A 45 16.33 -0.14 12.87
CA ALA A 45 16.18 -0.87 14.12
C ALA A 45 14.69 -1.00 14.47
N PRO A 46 14.22 -2.16 14.98
CA PRO A 46 12.84 -2.30 15.41
C PRO A 46 12.53 -1.33 16.57
N PRO A 47 11.29 -0.85 16.66
CA PRO A 47 10.89 -0.02 17.79
C PRO A 47 11.05 -0.79 19.11
N ALA A 48 11.72 -0.19 20.08
CA ALA A 48 12.22 -0.89 21.29
C ALA A 48 11.12 -1.40 22.24
N ALA A 49 9.91 -0.82 22.16
CA ALA A 49 8.79 -1.12 23.08
C ALA A 49 7.65 -1.89 22.41
N GLU A 50 7.76 -2.17 21.11
CA GLU A 50 6.65 -2.68 20.30
C GLU A 50 7.01 -4.03 19.67
N SER A 51 6.01 -4.88 19.51
CA SER A 51 6.19 -6.15 18.82
C SER A 51 5.89 -6.01 17.31
N VAL A 52 6.81 -6.49 16.49
CA VAL A 52 6.68 -6.48 15.03
C VAL A 52 6.40 -7.92 14.55
N HIS A 53 5.30 -8.10 13.83
CA HIS A 53 4.83 -9.42 13.41
C HIS A 53 4.66 -9.50 11.89
N ASP A 54 4.82 -10.71 11.34
CA ASP A 54 4.26 -11.03 10.04
C ASP A 54 2.74 -11.21 10.22
N LEU A 55 1.94 -10.61 9.32
CA LEU A 55 0.49 -10.67 9.36
C LEU A 55 -0.04 -11.66 8.31
N GLY A 56 -1.11 -12.34 8.65
CA GLY A 56 -1.75 -13.36 7.83
C GLY A 56 -3.28 -13.26 7.81
N THR A 57 -3.92 -14.31 7.34
CA THR A 57 -5.39 -14.35 7.23
C THR A 57 -6.11 -14.22 8.57
N GLY A 58 -5.47 -14.61 9.67
CA GLY A 58 -6.02 -14.44 11.02
C GLY A 58 -6.05 -12.99 11.52
N ASP A 59 -5.29 -12.08 10.88
CA ASP A 59 -5.20 -10.68 11.31
C ASP A 59 -6.14 -9.76 10.50
N VAL A 60 -6.94 -10.30 9.59
CA VAL A 60 -7.75 -9.52 8.64
C VAL A 60 -8.72 -8.57 9.34
N ASP A 61 -9.35 -8.98 10.42
CA ASP A 61 -10.30 -8.13 11.15
C ASP A 61 -9.60 -6.97 11.86
N ASP A 62 -8.40 -7.18 12.42
CA ASP A 62 -7.57 -6.12 13.00
C ASP A 62 -7.09 -5.13 11.92
N ILE A 63 -6.76 -5.64 10.72
CA ILE A 63 -6.37 -4.80 9.58
C ILE A 63 -7.53 -3.90 9.17
N PHE A 64 -8.75 -4.42 9.06
CA PHE A 64 -9.94 -3.63 8.73
C PHE A 64 -10.20 -2.58 9.82
N ALA A 65 -10.13 -2.94 11.10
CA ALA A 65 -10.30 -1.98 12.20
C ALA A 65 -9.28 -0.82 12.12
N LEU A 66 -8.02 -1.11 11.78
CA LEU A 66 -7.01 -0.08 11.57
C LEU A 66 -7.32 0.77 10.34
N PHE A 67 -7.80 0.18 9.24
CA PHE A 67 -8.05 0.88 7.98
C PHE A 67 -9.29 1.78 8.02
N GLU A 68 -10.29 1.45 8.83
CA GLU A 68 -11.41 2.37 9.11
C GLU A 68 -10.93 3.70 9.68
N LEU A 69 -9.89 3.68 10.50
CA LEU A 69 -9.31 4.86 11.13
C LEU A 69 -8.25 5.57 10.27
N ALA A 70 -7.43 4.81 9.57
CA ALA A 70 -6.26 5.32 8.87
C ALA A 70 -6.51 5.62 7.38
N ARG A 71 -7.47 4.94 6.75
CA ARG A 71 -7.92 5.08 5.35
C ARG A 71 -6.79 5.07 4.32
N PRO A 72 -5.98 4.00 4.24
CA PRO A 72 -4.79 3.97 3.37
C PRO A 72 -5.11 3.75 1.89
N GLY A 73 -6.33 3.44 1.53
CA GLY A 73 -6.77 3.08 0.18
C GLY A 73 -7.46 1.71 0.13
N PRO A 74 -7.85 1.22 -1.05
CA PRO A 74 -8.61 -0.01 -1.20
C PRO A 74 -7.90 -1.24 -0.65
N PHE A 75 -8.61 -2.02 0.16
CA PHE A 75 -8.14 -3.29 0.69
C PHE A 75 -9.32 -4.23 0.90
N GLU A 76 -9.27 -5.41 0.32
CA GLU A 76 -10.29 -6.44 0.42
C GLU A 76 -9.80 -7.59 1.30
N ARG A 77 -10.73 -8.39 1.88
CA ARG A 77 -10.37 -9.50 2.78
C ARG A 77 -9.35 -10.47 2.18
N ARG A 78 -9.40 -10.69 0.86
CA ARG A 78 -8.46 -11.56 0.15
C ARG A 78 -7.15 -10.88 -0.26
N THR A 79 -7.05 -9.57 -0.10
CA THR A 79 -5.84 -8.82 -0.46
C THR A 79 -4.60 -9.30 0.31
N ILE A 80 -4.79 -9.76 1.56
CA ILE A 80 -3.72 -10.32 2.40
C ILE A 80 -2.98 -11.49 1.73
N ALA A 81 -3.65 -12.22 0.82
CA ALA A 81 -3.06 -13.35 0.12
C ALA A 81 -2.13 -12.96 -1.06
N PHE A 82 -2.12 -11.69 -1.48
CA PHE A 82 -1.31 -11.24 -2.62
C PHE A 82 0.14 -10.90 -2.25
N GLY A 83 0.43 -10.68 -0.97
CA GLY A 83 1.75 -10.22 -0.58
C GLY A 83 2.16 -10.61 0.82
N ASP A 84 3.32 -10.10 1.21
CA ASP A 84 3.82 -10.19 2.58
C ASP A 84 3.39 -8.93 3.33
N TYR A 85 2.87 -9.08 4.53
CA TYR A 85 2.42 -7.97 5.36
C TYR A 85 3.12 -8.01 6.72
N ARG A 86 3.49 -6.83 7.19
CA ARG A 86 4.11 -6.62 8.51
C ARG A 86 3.27 -5.66 9.31
N GLY A 87 3.11 -5.95 10.59
CA GLY A 87 2.38 -5.08 11.50
C GLY A 87 3.14 -4.81 12.78
N ILE A 88 2.82 -3.68 13.40
CA ILE A 88 3.25 -3.33 14.76
C ILE A 88 2.03 -3.40 15.65
N ARG A 89 2.18 -4.12 16.78
CA ARG A 89 1.17 -4.17 17.83
C ARG A 89 1.64 -3.45 19.09
N HIS A 90 0.71 -2.72 19.70
CA HIS A 90 0.86 -2.07 20.99
C HIS A 90 -0.25 -2.56 21.90
N ASP A 91 0.09 -3.17 23.02
CA ASP A 91 -0.86 -3.80 23.94
C ASP A 91 -1.88 -4.73 23.23
N GLY A 92 -1.40 -5.50 22.26
CA GLY A 92 -2.19 -6.42 21.46
C GLY A 92 -2.93 -5.81 20.28
N MET A 93 -3.15 -4.50 20.25
CA MET A 93 -3.83 -3.78 19.16
C MET A 93 -2.89 -3.55 17.97
N LEU A 94 -3.35 -3.81 16.73
CA LEU A 94 -2.61 -3.47 15.52
C LEU A 94 -2.62 -1.96 15.31
N VAL A 95 -1.44 -1.32 15.40
CA VAL A 95 -1.30 0.15 15.34
C VAL A 95 -0.60 0.65 14.08
N ALA A 96 0.10 -0.22 13.35
CA ALA A 96 0.67 0.11 12.05
C ALA A 96 0.81 -1.14 11.19
N ILE A 97 0.75 -0.95 9.87
CA ILE A 97 0.89 -2.00 8.86
C ILE A 97 1.64 -1.46 7.65
N ALA A 98 2.37 -2.32 6.98
CA ALA A 98 2.83 -2.18 5.60
C ALA A 98 2.88 -3.56 4.96
N GLY A 99 2.74 -3.62 3.64
CA GLY A 99 2.84 -4.89 2.93
C GLY A 99 3.29 -4.72 1.48
N THR A 100 3.26 -5.82 0.75
CA THR A 100 3.51 -5.83 -0.70
C THR A 100 2.23 -6.19 -1.46
N ARG A 101 2.11 -5.75 -2.71
CA ARG A 101 0.92 -6.03 -3.53
C ARG A 101 1.31 -6.61 -4.89
N MET A 102 1.76 -5.79 -5.82
CA MET A 102 2.11 -6.20 -7.17
C MET A 102 3.59 -6.58 -7.26
N ARG A 103 3.87 -7.65 -8.02
CA ARG A 103 5.23 -8.08 -8.34
C ARG A 103 5.39 -8.16 -9.85
N PHE A 104 6.46 -7.55 -10.33
CA PHE A 104 6.90 -7.59 -11.71
C PHE A 104 8.33 -8.12 -11.75
N ASP A 105 8.84 -8.38 -12.95
CA ASP A 105 10.25 -8.76 -13.10
C ASP A 105 11.17 -7.67 -12.55
N GLY A 106 11.95 -8.04 -11.53
CA GLY A 106 12.87 -7.14 -10.82
C GLY A 106 12.24 -6.13 -9.85
N TRP A 107 10.89 -6.05 -9.71
CA TRP A 107 10.22 -5.02 -8.92
C TRP A 107 9.09 -5.57 -8.05
N THR A 108 8.97 -5.03 -6.83
CA THR A 108 7.83 -5.32 -5.93
C THR A 108 7.26 -4.03 -5.36
N GLU A 109 5.93 -3.90 -5.42
CA GLU A 109 5.21 -2.75 -4.89
C GLU A 109 5.03 -2.85 -3.38
N ILE A 110 5.39 -1.76 -2.66
CA ILE A 110 5.00 -1.55 -1.27
C ILE A 110 3.60 -0.91 -1.25
N SER A 111 2.72 -1.45 -0.46
CA SER A 111 1.32 -1.03 -0.36
C SER A 111 0.81 -1.13 1.08
N ALA A 112 -0.43 -0.73 1.30
CA ALA A 112 -1.14 -0.85 2.59
C ALA A 112 -0.40 -0.18 3.76
N LEU A 113 0.41 0.86 3.50
CA LEU A 113 1.11 1.58 4.57
C LEU A 113 0.12 2.43 5.35
N ALA A 114 -0.11 2.07 6.60
CA ALA A 114 -1.02 2.77 7.48
C ALA A 114 -0.50 2.81 8.92
N THR A 115 -0.83 3.89 9.62
CA THR A 115 -0.55 4.04 11.05
C THR A 115 -1.78 4.64 11.74
N HIS A 116 -2.21 4.01 12.82
CA HIS A 116 -3.31 4.47 13.66
C HIS A 116 -3.09 5.95 14.04
N PRO A 117 -4.12 6.82 13.93
CA PRO A 117 -3.97 8.26 14.16
C PRO A 117 -3.27 8.62 15.47
N SER A 118 -3.61 7.98 16.58
CA SER A 118 -3.01 8.22 17.91
C SER A 118 -1.55 7.73 18.04
N PHE A 119 -1.04 6.99 17.06
CA PHE A 119 0.33 6.46 17.07
C PHE A 119 1.21 7.06 15.97
N ARG A 120 0.70 8.05 15.25
CA ARG A 120 1.50 8.82 14.28
C ARG A 120 2.63 9.60 14.97
N GLY A 121 3.67 9.92 14.20
CA GLY A 121 4.84 10.65 14.72
C GLY A 121 5.83 9.79 15.53
N ARG A 122 5.54 8.50 15.77
CA ARG A 122 6.42 7.56 16.52
C ARG A 122 7.39 6.79 15.62
N GLY A 123 7.42 7.07 14.31
CA GLY A 123 8.32 6.41 13.36
C GLY A 123 7.86 5.04 12.85
N PHE A 124 6.70 4.53 13.25
CA PHE A 124 6.23 3.18 12.89
C PHE A 124 6.08 2.99 11.39
N GLY A 125 5.47 3.96 10.69
CA GLY A 125 5.34 3.91 9.24
C GLY A 125 6.69 3.93 8.51
N ALA A 126 7.64 4.74 8.97
CA ALA A 126 9.00 4.77 8.43
C ALA A 126 9.72 3.44 8.64
N TYR A 127 9.62 2.89 9.85
CA TYR A 127 10.18 1.57 10.16
C TYR A 127 9.63 0.48 9.23
N LEU A 128 8.30 0.35 9.13
CA LEU A 128 7.68 -0.70 8.31
C LEU A 128 7.98 -0.54 6.83
N LEU A 129 8.01 0.70 6.32
CA LEU A 129 8.39 0.97 4.94
C LEU A 129 9.81 0.46 4.63
N LEU A 130 10.76 0.75 5.52
CA LEU A 130 12.15 0.32 5.37
C LEU A 130 12.32 -1.18 5.58
N ASP A 131 11.59 -1.80 6.52
CA ASP A 131 11.61 -3.25 6.75
C ASP A 131 11.11 -4.01 5.51
N ILE A 132 9.98 -3.59 4.93
CA ILE A 132 9.47 -4.18 3.69
C ILE A 132 10.43 -3.94 2.53
N ALA A 133 10.99 -2.72 2.37
CA ALA A 133 11.96 -2.43 1.33
C ALA A 133 13.21 -3.31 1.45
N ALA A 134 13.72 -3.54 2.66
CA ALA A 134 14.85 -4.43 2.90
C ALA A 134 14.51 -5.88 2.52
N ARG A 135 13.33 -6.38 2.87
CA ARG A 135 12.87 -7.72 2.49
C ARG A 135 12.73 -7.90 0.97
N ILE A 136 12.23 -6.89 0.27
CA ILE A 136 12.17 -6.88 -1.20
C ILE A 136 13.58 -6.99 -1.79
N ARG A 137 14.52 -6.20 -1.29
CA ARG A 137 15.91 -6.20 -1.78
C ARG A 137 16.66 -7.49 -1.48
N CYS A 138 16.41 -8.12 -0.34
CA CYS A 138 16.96 -9.45 -0.02
C CYS A 138 16.55 -10.53 -1.03
N ARG A 139 15.45 -10.31 -1.78
CA ARG A 139 14.99 -11.17 -2.88
C ARG A 139 15.56 -10.77 -4.23
N GLY A 140 16.50 -9.82 -4.29
CA GLY A 140 17.08 -9.30 -5.53
C GLY A 140 16.14 -8.38 -6.32
N GLN A 141 15.07 -7.87 -5.69
CA GLN A 141 14.11 -6.99 -6.34
C GLN A 141 14.22 -5.55 -5.83
N GLN A 142 13.69 -4.60 -6.59
CA GLN A 142 13.65 -3.19 -6.24
C GLN A 142 12.26 -2.82 -5.68
N PRO A 143 12.19 -2.06 -4.57
CA PRO A 143 10.93 -1.57 -4.05
C PRO A 143 10.43 -0.37 -4.86
N PHE A 144 9.12 -0.31 -5.08
CA PHE A 144 8.43 0.87 -5.57
C PHE A 144 7.10 1.04 -4.85
N LEU A 145 6.47 2.20 -4.98
CA LEU A 145 5.14 2.47 -4.44
C LEU A 145 4.37 3.46 -5.34
N HIS A 146 3.06 3.48 -5.18
CA HIS A 146 2.21 4.53 -5.71
C HIS A 146 1.66 5.36 -4.56
N VAL A 147 1.51 6.66 -4.79
CA VAL A 147 1.02 7.61 -3.79
C VAL A 147 0.22 8.72 -4.45
N ALA A 148 -0.93 9.10 -3.85
CA ALA A 148 -1.71 10.25 -4.32
C ALA A 148 -0.90 11.55 -4.18
N ALA A 149 -1.10 12.49 -5.09
CA ALA A 149 -0.29 13.71 -5.18
C ALA A 149 -0.40 14.60 -3.93
N GLU A 150 -1.54 14.58 -3.27
CA GLU A 150 -1.82 15.34 -2.05
C GLU A 150 -1.43 14.62 -0.76
N ASN A 151 -0.88 13.40 -0.85
CA ASN A 151 -0.55 12.62 0.34
C ASN A 151 0.64 13.24 1.10
N PRO A 152 0.46 13.61 2.37
CA PRO A 152 1.53 14.22 3.17
C PRO A 152 2.73 13.29 3.41
N ALA A 153 2.61 11.99 3.15
CA ALA A 153 3.69 11.04 3.32
C ALA A 153 4.78 11.12 2.22
N ILE A 154 4.56 11.85 1.12
CA ILE A 154 5.54 12.00 0.04
C ILE A 154 6.89 12.49 0.57
N GLY A 155 6.86 13.54 1.41
CA GLY A 155 8.09 14.07 2.02
C GLY A 155 8.81 13.07 2.94
N LEU A 156 8.07 12.17 3.59
CA LEU A 156 8.65 11.07 4.35
C LEU A 156 9.33 10.06 3.41
N TYR A 157 8.66 9.64 2.34
CA TYR A 157 9.23 8.70 1.38
C TYR A 157 10.51 9.22 0.76
N GLN A 158 10.55 10.51 0.39
CA GLN A 158 11.75 11.16 -0.15
C GLN A 158 12.90 11.16 0.85
N LYS A 159 12.64 11.49 2.13
CA LYS A 159 13.65 11.44 3.21
C LYS A 159 14.19 10.03 3.45
N LEU A 160 13.41 9.01 3.17
CA LEU A 160 13.79 7.61 3.31
C LEU A 160 14.48 7.02 2.05
N GLY A 161 14.71 7.85 1.02
CA GLY A 161 15.45 7.46 -0.18
C GLY A 161 14.59 7.05 -1.37
N PHE A 162 13.27 7.18 -1.28
CA PHE A 162 12.41 7.03 -2.45
C PHE A 162 12.43 8.31 -3.30
N HIS A 163 12.37 8.17 -4.60
CA HIS A 163 12.28 9.31 -5.52
C HIS A 163 11.11 9.14 -6.50
N ILE A 164 10.54 10.26 -6.93
CA ILE A 164 9.48 10.27 -7.94
C ILE A 164 10.08 9.82 -9.28
N ARG A 165 9.57 8.71 -9.80
CA ARG A 165 9.94 8.20 -11.13
C ARG A 165 9.10 8.83 -12.23
N ARG A 166 7.79 8.96 -11.97
CA ARG A 166 6.83 9.55 -12.90
C ARG A 166 5.53 9.94 -12.21
N GLU A 167 4.79 10.83 -12.85
CA GLU A 167 3.38 11.05 -12.55
C GLU A 167 2.54 9.84 -12.99
N THR A 168 1.42 9.63 -12.34
CA THR A 168 0.48 8.55 -12.62
C THR A 168 -0.95 9.00 -12.33
N CYS A 169 -1.91 8.32 -12.94
CA CYS A 169 -3.32 8.49 -12.63
C CYS A 169 -3.85 7.23 -11.95
N PHE A 170 -4.80 7.43 -11.05
CA PHE A 170 -5.62 6.37 -10.48
C PHE A 170 -7.03 6.54 -11.05
N THR A 171 -7.52 5.55 -11.76
CA THR A 171 -8.87 5.58 -12.30
C THR A 171 -9.71 4.55 -11.56
N PHE A 172 -10.75 5.01 -10.89
CA PHE A 172 -11.74 4.15 -10.24
C PHE A 172 -12.93 3.97 -11.17
N LEU A 173 -13.24 2.73 -11.47
CA LEU A 173 -14.33 2.35 -12.35
C LEU A 173 -15.31 1.48 -11.59
N ARG A 174 -16.60 1.66 -11.86
CA ARG A 174 -17.65 0.74 -11.42
C ARG A 174 -18.10 -0.14 -12.59
N SER A 175 -18.11 -1.45 -12.34
CA SER A 175 -18.66 -2.40 -13.30
C SER A 175 -20.18 -2.27 -13.42
N PRO A 176 -20.78 -2.64 -14.58
CA PRO A 176 -22.22 -2.61 -14.77
C PRO A 176 -22.96 -3.42 -13.71
N ALA A 177 -24.17 -3.00 -13.40
CA ALA A 177 -25.14 -3.82 -12.65
C ALA A 177 -25.50 -5.06 -13.47
N ALA A 178 -25.92 -6.15 -12.81
CA ALA A 178 -26.33 -7.38 -13.47
C ALA A 178 -27.67 -7.22 -14.19
#